data_14d88a512157ec67108839c2224be51a
#
_entry.id   14d88a512157ec67108839c2224be51a
#
_cell.length_a   1.000
_cell.length_b   1.000
_cell.length_c   1.000
_cell.angle_alpha   90.00
_cell.angle_beta   90.00
_cell.angle_gamma   90.00
#
_symmetry.space_group_name_H-M   'P 1'
#
loop_
_entity.id
_entity.type
_entity.pdbx_description
1 polymer ?
#
loop_
_entity_poly.entity_id
_entity_poly.type
_entity_poly.pdbx_seq_one_letter_code
_entity_poly.pdbx_strand_id
1 'polypeptide(L)'
;DLILVDSTDPIGPGEGLFTTEFYQNCFNILSDNGILVNQSESPYYDQFSHEMKRAHKKIKNIFPISKVYQFHMPTYPSGHWLFGFASKKLDPIKDVDFDKWNALGIKTKYYNPQLHVGCFALPSYVQEMLDNE
;
A
#
# COMPACT_ATOMS: atom_id res chain seq x y z
N ASP A 1 12.15 -4.56 -9.87
CA ASP A 1 12.01 -5.23 -8.57
C ASP A 1 11.13 -4.45 -7.58
N LEU A 2 11.03 -3.13 -7.69
CA LEU A 2 10.18 -2.29 -6.87
C LEU A 2 9.53 -1.21 -7.73
N ILE A 3 8.21 -1.06 -7.61
CA ILE A 3 7.46 0.03 -8.21
C ILE A 3 6.82 0.82 -7.06
N LEU A 4 7.14 2.11 -6.98
CA LEU A 4 6.51 3.04 -6.04
C LEU A 4 5.63 4.01 -6.84
N VAL A 5 4.35 3.99 -6.56
CA VAL A 5 3.36 4.89 -7.17
C VAL A 5 3.00 5.96 -6.14
N ASP A 6 3.67 7.10 -6.25
CA ASP A 6 3.37 8.31 -5.49
C ASP A 6 2.65 9.27 -6.44
N SER A 7 1.34 9.12 -6.53
CA SER A 7 0.50 9.87 -7.47
C SER A 7 -0.28 10.97 -6.77
N THR A 8 -0.73 11.93 -7.56
CA THR A 8 -1.79 12.86 -7.18
C THR A 8 -3.13 12.14 -7.11
N ASP A 9 -4.17 12.85 -6.66
CA ASP A 9 -5.55 12.33 -6.66
C ASP A 9 -5.94 11.75 -8.04
N PRO A 10 -6.87 10.77 -8.08
CA PRO A 10 -7.27 10.09 -9.30
C PRO A 10 -8.19 10.97 -10.19
N ILE A 11 -7.74 12.20 -10.47
CA ILE A 11 -8.47 13.19 -11.24
C ILE A 11 -7.56 13.71 -12.37
N GLY A 12 -8.11 13.79 -13.58
CA GLY A 12 -7.40 14.34 -14.75
C GLY A 12 -6.19 13.49 -15.16
N PRO A 13 -4.99 14.06 -15.30
CA PRO A 13 -3.81 13.32 -15.77
C PRO A 13 -3.41 12.14 -14.88
N GLY A 14 -3.78 12.15 -13.60
CA GLY A 14 -3.50 11.08 -12.64
C GLY A 14 -4.37 9.83 -12.83
N GLU A 15 -5.52 9.92 -13.48
CA GLU A 15 -6.48 8.80 -13.62
C GLU A 15 -5.86 7.53 -14.23
N GLY A 16 -4.90 7.70 -15.15
CA GLY A 16 -4.21 6.60 -15.79
C GLY A 16 -3.49 5.66 -14.84
N LEU A 17 -3.02 6.15 -13.69
CA LEU A 17 -2.30 5.40 -12.67
C LEU A 17 -3.22 4.56 -11.75
N PHE A 18 -4.54 4.68 -11.93
CA PHE A 18 -5.55 3.96 -11.14
C PHE A 18 -6.35 2.95 -11.98
N THR A 19 -5.93 2.71 -13.22
CA THR A 19 -6.61 1.76 -14.12
C THR A 19 -6.20 0.32 -13.84
N THR A 20 -7.09 -0.62 -14.14
CA THR A 20 -6.78 -2.06 -14.09
C THR A 20 -5.62 -2.40 -15.03
N GLU A 21 -5.59 -1.76 -16.20
CA GLU A 21 -4.50 -1.93 -17.19
C GLU A 21 -3.14 -1.51 -16.60
N PHE A 22 -3.09 -0.38 -15.91
CA PHE A 22 -1.85 0.08 -15.25
C PHE A 22 -1.35 -0.95 -14.23
N TYR A 23 -2.20 -1.45 -13.34
CA TYR A 23 -1.81 -2.46 -12.36
C TYR A 23 -1.43 -3.80 -13.00
N GLN A 24 -2.10 -4.18 -14.10
CA GLN A 24 -1.72 -5.37 -14.85
C GLN A 24 -0.34 -5.22 -15.51
N ASN A 25 -0.03 -4.04 -16.04
CA ASN A 25 1.29 -3.74 -16.58
C ASN A 25 2.36 -3.76 -15.48
N CYS A 26 2.09 -3.20 -14.30
CA CYS A 26 2.98 -3.32 -13.14
C CYS A 26 3.24 -4.79 -12.78
N PHE A 27 2.19 -5.60 -12.72
CA PHE A 27 2.32 -7.04 -12.46
C PHE A 27 3.22 -7.71 -13.50
N ASN A 28 3.00 -7.43 -14.78
CA ASN A 28 3.73 -8.08 -15.86
C ASN A 28 5.24 -7.77 -15.84
N ILE A 29 5.61 -6.52 -15.54
CA ILE A 29 7.02 -6.09 -15.56
C ILE A 29 7.77 -6.40 -14.25
N LEU A 30 7.06 -6.60 -13.14
CA LEU A 30 7.69 -6.98 -11.88
C LEU A 30 8.27 -8.38 -11.94
N SER A 31 9.47 -8.55 -11.40
CA SER A 31 10.02 -9.88 -11.14
C SER A 31 9.15 -10.67 -10.16
N ASP A 32 9.42 -11.96 -10.02
CA ASP A 32 8.68 -12.83 -9.09
C ASP A 32 8.72 -12.35 -7.64
N ASN A 33 9.84 -11.75 -7.23
CA ASN A 33 10.03 -11.15 -5.91
C ASN A 33 9.81 -9.63 -5.91
N GLY A 34 9.22 -9.10 -6.96
CA GLY A 34 8.95 -7.68 -7.08
C GLY A 34 7.77 -7.23 -6.21
N ILE A 35 7.84 -5.98 -5.80
CA ILE A 35 6.86 -5.34 -4.92
C ILE A 35 6.31 -4.08 -5.60
N LEU A 36 5.01 -3.91 -5.55
CA LEU A 36 4.31 -2.68 -5.86
C LEU A 36 3.84 -2.02 -4.57
N VAL A 37 4.15 -0.75 -4.39
CA VAL A 37 3.57 0.10 -3.34
C VAL A 37 2.89 1.28 -4.01
N ASN A 38 1.66 1.55 -3.63
CA ASN A 38 0.94 2.73 -4.09
C ASN A 38 0.45 3.56 -2.91
N GLN A 39 0.64 4.87 -2.99
CA GLN A 39 -0.04 5.78 -2.09
C GLN A 39 -1.54 5.64 -2.33
N SER A 40 -2.28 5.51 -1.24
CA SER A 40 -3.72 5.45 -1.25
C SER A 40 -4.27 6.71 -0.56
N GLU A 41 -5.44 6.61 0.04
CA GLU A 41 -6.19 7.75 0.56
C GLU A 41 -6.43 7.62 2.08
N SER A 42 -6.99 8.66 2.66
CA SER A 42 -7.50 8.62 4.03
C SER A 42 -8.78 7.79 4.12
N PRO A 43 -8.93 6.92 5.13
CA PRO A 43 -10.16 6.16 5.32
C PRO A 43 -11.33 6.97 5.92
N TYR A 44 -11.10 8.24 6.30
CA TYR A 44 -12.10 9.03 7.05
C TYR A 44 -13.08 9.80 6.18
N TYR A 45 -12.73 10.09 4.94
CA TYR A 45 -13.56 10.93 4.07
C TYR A 45 -14.19 10.08 2.99
N ASP A 46 -15.50 10.10 2.87
CA ASP A 46 -16.25 9.26 1.91
C ASP A 46 -15.71 9.33 0.49
N GLN A 47 -15.41 10.54 0.02
CA GLN A 47 -14.86 10.74 -1.31
C GLN A 47 -13.53 9.99 -1.52
N PHE A 48 -12.63 10.07 -0.57
CA PHE A 48 -11.31 9.43 -0.63
C PHE A 48 -11.39 7.92 -0.38
N SER A 49 -12.26 7.51 0.54
CA SER A 49 -12.45 6.09 0.84
C SER A 49 -12.97 5.28 -0.34
N HIS A 50 -13.80 5.87 -1.19
CA HIS A 50 -14.28 5.22 -2.41
C HIS A 50 -13.14 4.93 -3.39
N GLU A 51 -12.26 5.89 -3.64
CA GLU A 51 -11.12 5.69 -4.54
C GLU A 51 -10.11 4.69 -3.97
N MET A 52 -9.87 4.73 -2.67
CA MET A 52 -9.05 3.75 -1.96
C MET A 52 -9.58 2.31 -2.18
N LYS A 53 -10.88 2.10 -1.98
CA LYS A 53 -11.52 0.80 -2.20
C LYS A 53 -11.37 0.34 -3.64
N ARG A 54 -11.70 1.19 -4.61
CA ARG A 54 -11.59 0.86 -6.03
C ARG A 54 -10.18 0.46 -6.43
N ALA A 55 -9.17 1.18 -5.97
CA ALA A 55 -7.77 0.86 -6.23
C ALA A 55 -7.39 -0.48 -5.58
N HIS A 56 -7.72 -0.66 -4.31
CA HIS A 56 -7.44 -1.91 -3.58
C HIS A 56 -8.08 -3.12 -4.26
N LYS A 57 -9.34 -3.03 -4.64
CA LYS A 57 -10.04 -4.10 -5.36
C LYS A 57 -9.36 -4.49 -6.68
N LYS A 58 -8.95 -3.51 -7.48
CA LYS A 58 -8.23 -3.76 -8.73
C LYS A 58 -6.91 -4.50 -8.47
N ILE A 59 -6.13 -4.04 -7.50
CA ILE A 59 -4.86 -4.64 -7.13
C ILE A 59 -5.08 -6.07 -6.60
N LYS A 60 -6.02 -6.28 -5.71
CA LYS A 60 -6.38 -7.58 -5.11
C LYS A 60 -6.79 -8.62 -6.16
N ASN A 61 -7.42 -8.19 -7.25
CA ASN A 61 -7.82 -9.07 -8.34
C ASN A 61 -6.63 -9.49 -9.25
N ILE A 62 -5.51 -8.77 -9.20
CA ILE A 62 -4.35 -9.00 -10.07
C ILE A 62 -3.22 -9.68 -9.29
N PHE A 63 -2.95 -9.23 -8.07
CA PHE A 63 -1.82 -9.71 -7.27
C PHE A 63 -2.28 -10.77 -6.26
N PRO A 64 -1.56 -11.91 -6.16
CA PRO A 64 -1.85 -12.95 -5.18
C PRO A 64 -1.73 -12.48 -3.72
N ILE A 65 -0.81 -11.55 -3.48
CA ILE A 65 -0.61 -10.91 -2.18
C ILE A 65 -0.90 -9.43 -2.32
N SER A 66 -1.94 -8.98 -1.64
CA SER A 66 -2.36 -7.59 -1.59
C SER A 66 -2.75 -7.24 -0.16
N LYS A 67 -2.10 -6.22 0.40
CA LYS A 67 -2.34 -5.74 1.76
C LYS A 67 -2.40 -4.22 1.76
N VAL A 68 -3.00 -3.68 2.80
CA VAL A 68 -3.03 -2.24 3.07
C VAL A 68 -2.31 -1.99 4.38
N TYR A 69 -1.53 -0.94 4.45
CA TYR A 69 -0.91 -0.48 5.69
C TYR A 69 -1.11 1.01 5.91
N GLN A 70 -1.10 1.40 7.16
CA GLN A 70 -1.34 2.77 7.58
C GLN A 70 -0.05 3.51 7.91
N PHE A 71 -0.08 4.81 7.72
CA PHE A 71 1.01 5.69 8.11
C PHE A 71 0.48 7.03 8.63
N HIS A 72 1.34 7.73 9.38
CA HIS A 72 1.02 9.04 9.94
C HIS A 72 1.62 10.15 9.07
N MET A 73 0.75 11.03 8.58
CA MET A 73 1.13 12.18 7.76
C MET A 73 0.51 13.45 8.35
N PRO A 74 1.17 14.12 9.29
CA PRO A 74 0.56 15.23 10.04
C PRO A 74 0.21 16.45 9.18
N THR A 75 0.76 16.57 7.99
CA THR A 75 0.48 17.66 7.06
C THR A 75 -0.78 17.43 6.20
N TYR A 76 -1.29 16.21 6.19
CA TYR A 76 -2.52 15.88 5.45
C TYR A 76 -3.73 15.84 6.40
N PRO A 77 -4.95 16.15 5.90
CA PRO A 77 -6.15 16.05 6.71
C PRO A 77 -6.28 14.67 7.37
N SER A 78 -6.77 14.63 8.60
CA SER A 78 -6.83 13.48 9.50
C SER A 78 -5.48 12.96 10.03
N GLY A 79 -4.38 13.16 9.35
CA GLY A 79 -3.08 12.58 9.70
C GLY A 79 -2.98 11.06 9.53
N HIS A 80 -4.07 10.36 9.20
CA HIS A 80 -4.15 8.92 9.02
C HIS A 80 -4.38 8.60 7.54
N TRP A 81 -3.37 8.02 6.91
CA TRP A 81 -3.36 7.69 5.49
C TRP A 81 -2.90 6.26 5.26
N LEU A 82 -3.18 5.75 4.07
CA LEU A 82 -2.96 4.36 3.73
C LEU A 82 -2.05 4.22 2.51
N PHE A 83 -1.29 3.11 2.50
CA PHE A 83 -0.59 2.59 1.34
C PHE A 83 -1.11 1.20 0.99
N GLY A 84 -1.20 0.90 -0.30
CA GLY A 84 -1.33 -0.47 -0.78
C GLY A 84 0.04 -1.11 -0.94
N PHE A 85 0.13 -2.38 -0.60
CA PHE A 85 1.26 -3.27 -0.84
C PHE A 85 0.80 -4.44 -1.69
N ALA A 86 1.50 -4.74 -2.76
CA ALA A 86 1.19 -5.89 -3.59
C ALA A 86 2.45 -6.61 -4.05
N SER A 87 2.40 -7.93 -4.11
CA SER A 87 3.51 -8.78 -4.55
C SER A 87 2.99 -10.09 -5.17
N LYS A 88 3.83 -10.72 -6.00
CA LYS A 88 3.56 -12.05 -6.54
C LYS A 88 3.78 -13.16 -5.50
N LYS A 89 4.77 -13.01 -4.62
CA LYS A 89 5.22 -14.06 -3.69
C LYS A 89 5.50 -13.59 -2.27
N LEU A 90 5.90 -12.33 -2.06
CA LEU A 90 6.38 -11.86 -0.76
C LEU A 90 5.24 -11.32 0.10
N ASP A 91 5.06 -11.90 1.27
CA ASP A 91 4.19 -11.38 2.32
C ASP A 91 4.99 -10.38 3.18
N PRO A 92 4.50 -9.15 3.38
CA PRO A 92 5.28 -8.12 4.07
C PRO A 92 5.50 -8.39 5.56
N ILE A 93 4.79 -9.35 6.15
CA ILE A 93 4.95 -9.72 7.56
C ILE A 93 5.74 -11.02 7.70
N LYS A 94 5.46 -12.01 6.85
CA LYS A 94 6.04 -13.36 6.98
C LYS A 94 7.43 -13.46 6.38
N ASP A 95 7.70 -12.71 5.31
CA ASP A 95 8.92 -12.82 4.52
C ASP A 95 9.91 -11.68 4.79
N VAL A 96 9.61 -10.79 5.74
CA VAL A 96 10.52 -9.73 6.14
C VAL A 96 11.68 -10.27 6.97
N ASP A 97 12.90 -9.84 6.64
CA ASP A 97 14.13 -10.22 7.32
C ASP A 97 14.64 -9.06 8.20
N PHE A 98 14.19 -9.04 9.45
CA PHE A 98 14.59 -8.01 10.41
C PHE A 98 16.05 -8.16 10.87
N ASP A 99 16.62 -9.35 10.85
CA ASP A 99 18.03 -9.55 11.19
C ASP A 99 18.92 -8.89 10.13
N LYS A 100 18.58 -9.07 8.87
CA LYS A 100 19.24 -8.38 7.76
C LYS A 100 19.09 -6.87 7.86
N TRP A 101 17.90 -6.37 8.18
CA TRP A 101 17.66 -4.94 8.42
C TRP A 101 18.56 -4.41 9.54
N ASN A 102 18.59 -5.09 10.68
CA ASN A 102 19.40 -4.67 11.83
C ASN A 102 20.91 -4.69 11.50
N ALA A 103 21.36 -5.67 10.72
CA ALA A 103 22.76 -5.79 10.29
C ALA A 103 23.23 -4.63 9.39
N LEU A 104 22.30 -3.96 8.68
CA LEU A 104 22.63 -2.78 7.87
C LEU A 104 23.02 -1.56 8.72
N GLY A 105 22.66 -1.51 10.00
CA GLY A 105 22.99 -0.41 10.91
C GLY A 105 22.38 0.95 10.51
N ILE A 106 21.35 0.96 9.65
CA ILE A 106 20.72 2.18 9.15
C ILE A 106 19.88 2.80 10.28
N LYS A 107 20.11 4.09 10.53
CA LYS A 107 19.31 4.86 11.48
C LYS A 107 18.23 5.63 10.72
N THR A 108 16.97 5.35 11.04
CA THR A 108 15.80 6.05 10.50
C THR A 108 15.05 6.78 11.61
N LYS A 109 14.39 7.87 11.26
CA LYS A 109 13.57 8.65 12.23
C LYS A 109 12.13 8.14 12.33
N TYR A 110 11.63 7.50 11.31
CA TYR A 110 10.25 7.02 11.24
C TYR A 110 10.15 5.49 11.32
N TYR A 111 10.89 4.79 10.49
CA TYR A 111 10.80 3.33 10.37
C TYR A 111 11.53 2.61 11.50
N ASN A 112 10.93 1.53 11.99
CA ASN A 112 11.55 0.49 12.81
C ASN A 112 10.78 -0.83 12.63
N PRO A 113 11.35 -1.99 13.04
CA PRO A 113 10.69 -3.29 12.90
C PRO A 113 9.31 -3.41 13.56
N GLN A 114 9.11 -2.78 14.72
CA GLN A 114 7.82 -2.80 15.41
C GLN A 114 6.76 -2.01 14.63
N LEU A 115 7.13 -0.83 14.13
CA LEU A 115 6.24 -0.04 13.27
C LEU A 115 5.92 -0.78 11.97
N HIS A 116 6.88 -1.49 11.38
CA HIS A 116 6.66 -2.29 10.17
C HIS A 116 5.52 -3.30 10.37
N VAL A 117 5.57 -4.05 11.46
CA VAL A 117 4.50 -5.02 11.76
C VAL A 117 3.20 -4.30 12.14
N GLY A 118 3.30 -3.29 13.01
CA GLY A 118 2.15 -2.57 13.55
C GLY A 118 1.36 -1.80 12.49
N CYS A 119 2.00 -1.29 11.44
CA CYS A 119 1.30 -0.51 10.42
C CYS A 119 0.29 -1.35 9.59
N PHE A 120 0.43 -2.68 9.54
CA PHE A 120 -0.52 -3.58 8.91
C PHE A 120 -1.69 -3.98 9.82
N ALA A 121 -1.66 -3.62 11.10
CA ALA A 121 -2.78 -3.81 12.02
C ALA A 121 -3.76 -2.64 11.88
N LEU A 122 -4.71 -2.77 10.96
CA LEU A 122 -5.68 -1.72 10.65
C LEU A 122 -6.80 -1.67 11.71
N PRO A 123 -7.36 -0.48 12.00
CA PRO A 123 -8.59 -0.37 12.76
C PRO A 123 -9.74 -1.20 12.13
N SER A 124 -10.60 -1.78 12.97
CA SER A 124 -11.68 -2.66 12.49
C SER A 124 -12.55 -2.02 11.42
N TYR A 125 -12.91 -0.74 11.57
CA TYR A 125 -13.71 -0.04 10.57
C TYR A 125 -13.01 0.09 9.20
N VAL A 126 -11.67 0.24 9.18
CA VAL A 126 -10.90 0.26 7.92
C VAL A 126 -10.89 -1.14 7.29
N GLN A 127 -10.69 -2.18 8.10
CA GLN A 127 -10.74 -3.56 7.62
C GLN A 127 -12.12 -3.90 7.05
N GLU A 128 -13.20 -3.54 7.74
CA GLU A 128 -14.58 -3.72 7.26
C GLU A 128 -14.83 -2.99 5.94
N MET A 129 -14.28 -1.78 5.77
CA MET A 129 -14.37 -1.03 4.51
C MET A 129 -13.71 -1.76 3.35
N LEU A 130 -12.56 -2.41 3.58
CA LEU A 130 -11.81 -3.16 2.57
C LEU A 130 -12.42 -4.53 2.26
N ASP A 131 -13.10 -5.14 3.23
CA ASP A 131 -13.71 -6.47 3.09
C ASP A 131 -15.11 -6.40 2.42
N ASN A 132 -15.81 -5.28 2.55
CA ASN A 132 -17.16 -5.06 2.01
C ASN A 132 -17.17 -4.48 0.58
N GLU A 133 -16.23 -4.85 -0.25
CA GLU A 133 -16.10 -4.42 -1.65
C GLU A 133 -16.81 -5.34 -2.66
#